data_00123bef60a1e409a52a9f9f360255dc
#
_entry.id   00123bef60a1e409a52a9f9f360255dc
#
_cell.length_a   1.000
_cell.length_b   1.000
_cell.length_c   1.000
_cell.angle_alpha   90.00
_cell.angle_beta   90.00
_cell.angle_gamma   90.00
#
_symmetry.space_group_name_H-M   'P 1'
#
loop_
_entity.id
_entity.type
_entity.pdbx_description
1 polymer ?
#
loop_
_entity_poly.entity_id
_entity_poly.type
_entity_poly.pdbx_seq_one_letter_code
_entity_poly.pdbx_strand_id
1 'polypeptide(L)'
;MKALDGIRVLDFSTHTAGPTCTAMMADLGAEVIKVEMPKVGDDTRYLANAVEGYSTQFMWNNRGKKSITVNMKDPEGVAALLELGKKVDVVLETMKPGSMKKMGLDYEAFKAVNPSIIYCAISAFGQTGPKAKDPGYDILAQASSGIMDMTGEKDGPPIKCGVIMSDFVSGKDAFGAIMVALIHRMKTGEGQMIDVSMQQCLVSMNPFIEAALNGKDPHRQGNHSAGSAPYGVFKGPGGEYLVIAAHSDRAFERLCTEAMGMPELAKDPRFVGGQTRVSHYLELAKIIEDWLATFDSVDEAKAVMDKVPIVCGKILSTKQVTEDPQLLARDGIADLPGARDMTHGYRGRGVHVKYSATPAVQGPPPVLGDDNYEILSQAGLSKEKIYELETKWGQPIDKP
;
A
#
# COMPACT_ATOMS: atom_id res chain seq x y z
N MET A 1 -16.67 -3.18 20.84
CA MET A 1 -17.12 -3.42 19.44
C MET A 1 -16.16 -2.68 18.53
N LYS A 2 -15.56 -3.36 17.55
CA LYS A 2 -14.75 -2.71 16.51
C LYS A 2 -15.63 -2.21 15.35
N ALA A 3 -15.08 -1.38 14.47
CA ALA A 3 -15.88 -0.74 13.41
C ALA A 3 -16.49 -1.74 12.40
N LEU A 4 -15.82 -2.85 12.14
CA LEU A 4 -16.24 -3.88 11.19
C LEU A 4 -16.63 -5.21 11.88
N ASP A 5 -16.92 -5.20 13.19
CA ASP A 5 -17.43 -6.39 13.86
C ASP A 5 -18.70 -6.90 13.16
N GLY A 6 -18.74 -8.19 12.86
CA GLY A 6 -19.83 -8.85 12.14
C GLY A 6 -19.70 -8.83 10.61
N ILE A 7 -18.74 -8.09 10.05
CA ILE A 7 -18.44 -8.14 8.60
C ILE A 7 -17.52 -9.34 8.31
N ARG A 8 -17.89 -10.14 7.32
CA ARG A 8 -17.16 -11.33 6.89
C ARG A 8 -16.66 -11.20 5.45
N VAL A 9 -15.42 -11.59 5.21
CA VAL A 9 -14.73 -11.44 3.92
C VAL A 9 -14.16 -12.76 3.45
N LEU A 10 -14.46 -13.19 2.20
CA LEU A 10 -13.68 -14.19 1.48
C LEU A 10 -12.59 -13.50 0.66
N ASP A 11 -11.36 -13.75 1.01
CA ASP A 11 -10.17 -13.13 0.41
C ASP A 11 -9.44 -14.14 -0.51
N PHE A 12 -9.67 -14.02 -1.82
CA PHE A 12 -8.98 -14.82 -2.85
C PHE A 12 -7.71 -14.13 -3.36
N SER A 13 -7.33 -13.03 -2.75
CA SER A 13 -6.20 -12.23 -3.22
C SER A 13 -4.85 -12.83 -2.82
N THR A 14 -3.84 -12.53 -3.64
CA THR A 14 -2.44 -12.90 -3.41
C THR A 14 -1.53 -11.68 -3.50
N HIS A 15 -0.29 -11.83 -3.11
CA HIS A 15 0.74 -10.79 -3.11
C HIS A 15 0.46 -9.62 -2.15
N THR A 16 0.16 -8.42 -2.66
CA THR A 16 0.14 -7.22 -1.82
C THR A 16 -1.15 -6.41 -1.91
N ALA A 17 -1.67 -6.12 -3.09
CA ALA A 17 -2.79 -5.19 -3.28
C ALA A 17 -4.04 -5.60 -2.49
N GLY A 18 -4.62 -6.74 -2.82
CA GLY A 18 -5.79 -7.27 -2.12
C GLY A 18 -5.49 -7.61 -0.65
N PRO A 19 -4.39 -8.33 -0.35
CA PRO A 19 -4.06 -8.64 1.04
C PRO A 19 -3.89 -7.41 1.94
N THR A 20 -3.38 -6.27 1.42
CA THR A 20 -3.32 -5.01 2.16
C THR A 20 -4.73 -4.50 2.52
N CYS A 21 -5.66 -4.52 1.56
CA CYS A 21 -7.05 -4.12 1.79
C CYS A 21 -7.70 -4.96 2.91
N THR A 22 -7.63 -6.27 2.78
CA THR A 22 -8.30 -7.20 3.70
C THR A 22 -7.62 -7.26 5.07
N ALA A 23 -6.28 -7.04 5.16
CA ALA A 23 -5.60 -6.86 6.44
C ALA A 23 -6.07 -5.60 7.20
N MET A 24 -6.32 -4.49 6.49
CA MET A 24 -6.91 -3.30 7.09
C MET A 24 -8.34 -3.56 7.61
N MET A 25 -9.11 -4.39 6.90
CA MET A 25 -10.44 -4.82 7.37
C MET A 25 -10.34 -5.69 8.63
N ALA A 26 -9.40 -6.63 8.67
CA ALA A 26 -9.14 -7.48 9.85
C ALA A 26 -8.71 -6.65 11.07
N ASP A 27 -7.82 -5.67 10.91
CA ASP A 27 -7.41 -4.75 11.98
C ASP A 27 -8.62 -4.04 12.64
N LEU A 28 -9.66 -3.76 11.83
CA LEU A 28 -10.87 -3.07 12.25
C LEU A 28 -12.00 -4.01 12.68
N GLY A 29 -11.78 -5.33 12.74
CA GLY A 29 -12.69 -6.31 13.32
C GLY A 29 -13.43 -7.21 12.34
N ALA A 30 -13.24 -7.05 11.02
CA ALA A 30 -13.82 -7.99 10.07
C ALA A 30 -13.20 -9.41 10.23
N GLU A 31 -14.02 -10.45 10.11
CA GLU A 31 -13.54 -11.81 9.95
C GLU A 31 -13.10 -12.01 8.50
N VAL A 32 -11.80 -12.06 8.28
CA VAL A 32 -11.21 -12.26 6.95
C VAL A 32 -10.75 -13.70 6.79
N ILE A 33 -11.33 -14.40 5.83
CA ILE A 33 -11.04 -15.77 5.47
C ILE A 33 -10.23 -15.77 4.17
N LYS A 34 -8.92 -15.99 4.28
CA LYS A 34 -8.04 -16.10 3.13
C LYS A 34 -8.17 -17.50 2.51
N VAL A 35 -8.55 -17.53 1.24
CA VAL A 35 -8.66 -18.76 0.46
C VAL A 35 -7.35 -19.00 -0.30
N GLU A 36 -6.69 -20.08 0.00
CA GLU A 36 -5.36 -20.40 -0.55
C GLU A 36 -5.36 -21.72 -1.31
N MET A 37 -4.44 -21.86 -2.28
CA MET A 37 -4.23 -23.15 -2.94
C MET A 37 -3.56 -24.13 -1.97
N PRO A 38 -4.03 -25.39 -1.92
CA PRO A 38 -3.39 -26.43 -1.11
C PRO A 38 -1.89 -26.56 -1.41
N LYS A 39 -1.08 -26.87 -0.42
CA LYS A 39 0.39 -27.06 -0.42
C LYS A 39 1.22 -25.78 -0.63
N VAL A 40 0.75 -24.86 -1.45
CA VAL A 40 1.55 -23.70 -1.89
C VAL A 40 1.14 -22.43 -1.17
N GLY A 41 -0.16 -22.19 -1.00
CA GLY A 41 -0.66 -20.94 -0.43
C GLY A 41 -0.38 -19.72 -1.31
N ASP A 42 -0.23 -18.60 -0.66
CA ASP A 42 0.20 -17.34 -1.25
C ASP A 42 1.71 -17.34 -1.45
N ASP A 43 2.20 -17.00 -2.64
CA ASP A 43 3.65 -16.99 -2.96
C ASP A 43 4.46 -16.10 -2.02
N THR A 44 3.82 -15.09 -1.42
CA THR A 44 4.50 -14.21 -0.44
C THR A 44 4.89 -14.92 0.85
N ARG A 45 4.38 -16.13 1.12
CA ARG A 45 4.82 -16.95 2.26
C ARG A 45 6.30 -17.30 2.19
N TYR A 46 6.85 -17.40 0.96
CA TYR A 46 8.20 -17.89 0.67
C TYR A 46 9.20 -16.79 0.30
N LEU A 47 8.81 -15.51 0.43
CA LEU A 47 9.72 -14.42 0.13
C LEU A 47 10.84 -14.31 1.18
N ALA A 48 11.97 -13.74 0.75
CA ALA A 48 13.09 -13.41 1.63
C ALA A 48 12.69 -12.46 2.77
N ASN A 49 13.59 -12.22 3.73
CA ASN A 49 13.36 -11.46 4.96
C ASN A 49 12.41 -12.19 5.93
N ALA A 50 12.75 -13.45 6.23
CA ALA A 50 11.96 -14.29 7.11
C ALA A 50 12.35 -14.12 8.59
N VAL A 51 11.34 -14.22 9.46
CA VAL A 51 11.49 -14.39 10.91
C VAL A 51 10.88 -15.75 11.26
N GLU A 52 11.64 -16.63 11.87
CA GLU A 52 11.23 -18.02 12.20
C GLU A 52 10.61 -18.78 10.99
N GLY A 53 11.14 -18.55 9.79
CA GLY A 53 10.64 -19.18 8.56
C GLY A 53 9.46 -18.47 7.89
N TYR A 54 8.85 -17.49 8.52
CA TYR A 54 7.76 -16.69 7.97
C TYR A 54 8.27 -15.43 7.27
N SER A 55 7.85 -15.21 6.03
CA SER A 55 8.09 -13.95 5.32
C SER A 55 7.45 -12.77 6.04
N THR A 56 8.23 -11.75 6.36
CA THR A 56 7.71 -10.52 6.99
C THR A 56 6.69 -9.80 6.12
N GLN A 57 6.79 -9.91 4.80
CA GLN A 57 5.80 -9.36 3.88
C GLN A 57 4.47 -10.12 3.96
N PHE A 58 4.52 -11.46 3.99
CA PHE A 58 3.31 -12.26 4.19
C PHE A 58 2.65 -11.94 5.52
N MET A 59 3.43 -11.95 6.62
CA MET A 59 2.91 -11.68 7.95
C MET A 59 2.20 -10.33 8.02
N TRP A 60 2.80 -9.29 7.47
CA TRP A 60 2.21 -7.95 7.51
C TRP A 60 0.96 -7.82 6.63
N ASN A 61 0.97 -8.41 5.44
CA ASN A 61 -0.16 -8.34 4.51
C ASN A 61 -1.33 -9.26 4.90
N ASN A 62 -1.10 -10.26 5.75
CA ASN A 62 -2.12 -11.24 6.12
C ASN A 62 -2.39 -11.34 7.63
N ARG A 63 -1.97 -10.33 8.38
CA ARG A 63 -2.23 -10.23 9.81
C ARG A 63 -3.72 -10.24 10.13
N GLY A 64 -4.10 -10.92 11.21
CA GLY A 64 -5.48 -10.97 11.70
C GLY A 64 -6.45 -11.80 10.85
N LYS A 65 -5.96 -12.51 9.82
CA LYS A 65 -6.78 -13.35 8.95
C LYS A 65 -6.84 -14.79 9.44
N LYS A 66 -7.85 -15.52 9.01
CA LYS A 66 -7.93 -16.99 8.99
C LYS A 66 -7.47 -17.51 7.64
N SER A 67 -6.94 -18.73 7.57
CA SER A 67 -6.52 -19.37 6.32
C SER A 67 -7.24 -20.69 6.11
N ILE A 68 -7.84 -20.83 4.93
CA ILE A 68 -8.35 -22.11 4.44
C ILE A 68 -7.67 -22.49 3.14
N THR A 69 -7.46 -23.78 2.93
CA THR A 69 -6.94 -24.31 1.69
C THR A 69 -8.02 -25.02 0.90
N VAL A 70 -8.27 -24.51 -0.33
CA VAL A 70 -9.28 -25.09 -1.23
C VAL A 70 -8.74 -25.16 -2.65
N ASN A 71 -8.89 -26.34 -3.28
CA ASN A 71 -8.62 -26.46 -4.71
C ASN A 71 -9.79 -25.87 -5.52
N MET A 72 -9.63 -24.65 -5.98
CA MET A 72 -10.62 -23.92 -6.77
C MET A 72 -10.87 -24.50 -8.18
N LYS A 73 -10.14 -25.54 -8.57
CA LYS A 73 -10.38 -26.29 -9.82
C LYS A 73 -11.21 -27.56 -9.56
N ASP A 74 -11.42 -27.93 -8.32
CA ASP A 74 -12.24 -29.09 -7.92
C ASP A 74 -13.70 -28.60 -7.73
N PRO A 75 -14.70 -29.22 -8.40
CA PRO A 75 -16.11 -28.84 -8.23
C PRO A 75 -16.60 -28.87 -6.77
N GLU A 76 -16.09 -29.78 -5.95
CA GLU A 76 -16.44 -29.86 -4.53
C GLU A 76 -15.87 -28.64 -3.74
N GLY A 77 -14.66 -28.21 -4.09
CA GLY A 77 -14.06 -27.01 -3.52
C GLY A 77 -14.85 -25.75 -3.91
N VAL A 78 -15.23 -25.64 -5.20
CA VAL A 78 -16.05 -24.52 -5.69
C VAL A 78 -17.41 -24.49 -4.99
N ALA A 79 -18.06 -25.64 -4.85
CA ALA A 79 -19.35 -25.73 -4.15
C ALA A 79 -19.24 -25.26 -2.68
N ALA A 80 -18.20 -25.68 -1.97
CA ALA A 80 -17.95 -25.26 -0.60
C ALA A 80 -17.74 -23.73 -0.48
N LEU A 81 -17.00 -23.13 -1.43
CA LEU A 81 -16.78 -21.68 -1.47
C LEU A 81 -18.06 -20.88 -1.76
N LEU A 82 -18.94 -21.39 -2.64
CA LEU A 82 -20.24 -20.77 -2.89
C LEU A 82 -21.19 -20.90 -1.68
N GLU A 83 -21.15 -22.02 -0.95
CA GLU A 83 -21.89 -22.15 0.31
C GLU A 83 -21.41 -21.16 1.38
N LEU A 84 -20.08 -20.95 1.50
CA LEU A 84 -19.54 -19.88 2.32
C LEU A 84 -19.97 -18.49 1.82
N GLY A 85 -20.09 -18.33 0.50
CA GLY A 85 -20.57 -17.09 -0.16
C GLY A 85 -21.94 -16.61 0.35
N LYS A 86 -22.81 -17.53 0.76
CA LYS A 86 -24.11 -17.21 1.37
C LYS A 86 -23.98 -16.52 2.75
N LYS A 87 -22.84 -16.62 3.38
CA LYS A 87 -22.57 -16.22 4.77
C LYS A 87 -21.51 -15.14 4.91
N VAL A 88 -21.06 -14.57 3.81
CA VAL A 88 -20.07 -13.48 3.80
C VAL A 88 -20.65 -12.21 3.18
N ASP A 89 -20.05 -11.10 3.52
CA ASP A 89 -20.47 -9.77 3.10
C ASP A 89 -19.68 -9.29 1.88
N VAL A 90 -18.40 -9.69 1.80
CA VAL A 90 -17.45 -9.23 0.81
C VAL A 90 -16.68 -10.39 0.23
N VAL A 91 -16.51 -10.39 -1.07
CA VAL A 91 -15.53 -11.21 -1.80
C VAL A 91 -14.49 -10.27 -2.39
N LEU A 92 -13.21 -10.57 -2.20
CA LEU A 92 -12.11 -9.81 -2.81
C LEU A 92 -11.16 -10.74 -3.55
N GLU A 93 -10.78 -10.35 -4.77
CA GLU A 93 -9.85 -11.13 -5.61
C GLU A 93 -8.86 -10.23 -6.35
N THR A 94 -7.70 -10.80 -6.72
CA THR A 94 -6.65 -10.15 -7.52
C THR A 94 -6.20 -10.99 -8.71
N MET A 95 -7.06 -11.86 -9.19
CA MET A 95 -6.73 -12.76 -10.30
C MET A 95 -6.81 -12.04 -11.65
N LYS A 96 -6.17 -12.64 -12.64
CA LYS A 96 -6.31 -12.15 -14.02
C LYS A 96 -7.80 -12.14 -14.42
N PRO A 97 -8.32 -11.04 -15.00
CA PRO A 97 -9.70 -10.94 -15.41
C PRO A 97 -10.20 -12.13 -16.23
N GLY A 98 -11.34 -12.67 -15.82
CA GLY A 98 -11.96 -13.86 -16.38
C GLY A 98 -11.48 -15.18 -15.75
N SER A 99 -10.50 -15.20 -14.86
CA SER A 99 -10.07 -16.43 -14.18
C SER A 99 -11.11 -16.91 -13.19
N MET A 100 -11.66 -16.05 -12.35
CA MET A 100 -12.74 -16.39 -11.41
C MET A 100 -13.98 -16.91 -12.15
N LYS A 101 -14.32 -16.33 -13.30
CA LYS A 101 -15.43 -16.79 -14.15
C LYS A 101 -15.21 -18.23 -14.66
N LYS A 102 -13.99 -18.58 -15.08
CA LYS A 102 -13.67 -19.93 -15.53
C LYS A 102 -13.79 -20.98 -14.41
N MET A 103 -13.62 -20.56 -13.16
CA MET A 103 -13.76 -21.39 -11.98
C MET A 103 -15.18 -21.42 -11.42
N GLY A 104 -16.10 -20.59 -11.95
CA GLY A 104 -17.47 -20.46 -11.42
C GLY A 104 -17.53 -19.70 -10.09
N LEU A 105 -16.58 -18.79 -9.85
CA LEU A 105 -16.43 -17.99 -8.63
C LEU A 105 -16.42 -16.48 -8.92
N ASP A 106 -16.99 -16.05 -10.05
CA ASP A 106 -17.12 -14.63 -10.40
C ASP A 106 -18.28 -13.95 -9.66
N TYR A 107 -18.41 -12.66 -9.88
CA TYR A 107 -19.48 -11.85 -9.28
C TYR A 107 -20.87 -12.45 -9.48
N GLU A 108 -21.20 -12.90 -10.70
CA GLU A 108 -22.52 -13.43 -11.01
C GLU A 108 -22.79 -14.75 -10.25
N ALA A 109 -21.78 -15.59 -10.08
CA ALA A 109 -21.89 -16.82 -9.31
C ALA A 109 -22.16 -16.54 -7.83
N PHE A 110 -21.40 -15.60 -7.21
CA PHE A 110 -21.65 -15.21 -5.83
C PHE A 110 -22.97 -14.46 -5.66
N LYS A 111 -23.32 -13.57 -6.57
CA LYS A 111 -24.61 -12.86 -6.55
C LYS A 111 -25.80 -13.80 -6.63
N ALA A 112 -25.70 -14.90 -7.36
CA ALA A 112 -26.76 -15.87 -7.47
C ALA A 112 -27.08 -16.56 -6.14
N VAL A 113 -26.08 -16.73 -5.26
CA VAL A 113 -26.24 -17.35 -3.92
C VAL A 113 -26.43 -16.29 -2.80
N ASN A 114 -25.97 -15.05 -3.02
CA ASN A 114 -26.08 -13.93 -2.10
C ASN A 114 -26.28 -12.61 -2.86
N PRO A 115 -27.52 -12.19 -3.11
CA PRO A 115 -27.82 -10.96 -3.87
C PRO A 115 -27.26 -9.67 -3.27
N SER A 116 -26.93 -9.67 -1.98
CA SER A 116 -26.36 -8.51 -1.27
C SER A 116 -24.84 -8.52 -1.22
N ILE A 117 -24.17 -9.43 -1.94
CA ILE A 117 -22.71 -9.55 -1.92
C ILE A 117 -22.01 -8.33 -2.50
N ILE A 118 -20.96 -7.89 -1.85
CA ILE A 118 -20.01 -6.91 -2.40
C ILE A 118 -18.83 -7.70 -2.96
N TYR A 119 -18.55 -7.51 -4.26
CA TYR A 119 -17.47 -8.22 -4.95
C TYR A 119 -16.43 -7.21 -5.43
N CYS A 120 -15.22 -7.28 -4.90
CA CYS A 120 -14.14 -6.37 -5.27
C CYS A 120 -13.06 -7.12 -6.07
N ALA A 121 -12.82 -6.68 -7.29
CA ALA A 121 -11.77 -7.21 -8.17
C ALA A 121 -10.68 -6.16 -8.38
N ILE A 122 -9.44 -6.47 -8.02
CA ILE A 122 -8.27 -5.62 -8.26
C ILE A 122 -7.44 -6.25 -9.38
N SER A 123 -7.12 -5.49 -10.42
CA SER A 123 -6.24 -5.96 -11.49
C SER A 123 -5.36 -4.83 -12.03
N ALA A 124 -4.35 -5.17 -12.81
CA ALA A 124 -3.41 -4.18 -13.34
C ALA A 124 -4.11 -3.07 -14.15
N PHE A 125 -5.10 -3.44 -14.99
CA PHE A 125 -5.74 -2.53 -15.96
C PHE A 125 -7.26 -2.46 -15.82
N GLY A 126 -7.86 -3.06 -14.79
CA GLY A 126 -9.32 -3.16 -14.65
C GLY A 126 -9.92 -4.35 -15.39
N GLN A 127 -11.24 -4.55 -15.19
CA GLN A 127 -11.99 -5.69 -15.76
C GLN A 127 -12.39 -5.48 -17.23
N THR A 128 -12.29 -4.25 -17.74
CA THR A 128 -12.73 -3.86 -19.10
C THR A 128 -11.61 -3.13 -19.85
N GLY A 129 -11.83 -2.88 -21.13
CA GLY A 129 -10.89 -2.17 -22.00
C GLY A 129 -9.89 -3.08 -22.71
N PRO A 130 -9.07 -2.50 -23.61
CA PRO A 130 -8.21 -3.29 -24.50
C PRO A 130 -7.12 -4.08 -23.79
N LYS A 131 -6.68 -3.64 -22.61
CA LYS A 131 -5.62 -4.28 -21.82
C LYS A 131 -6.14 -5.12 -20.65
N ALA A 132 -7.44 -5.31 -20.48
CA ALA A 132 -8.01 -6.02 -19.34
C ALA A 132 -7.43 -7.43 -19.14
N LYS A 133 -7.06 -8.12 -20.23
CA LYS A 133 -6.50 -9.46 -20.19
C LYS A 133 -4.97 -9.52 -20.18
N ASP A 134 -4.30 -8.36 -20.21
CA ASP A 134 -2.85 -8.32 -20.18
C ASP A 134 -2.36 -8.65 -18.75
N PRO A 135 -1.23 -9.37 -18.64
CA PRO A 135 -0.59 -9.54 -17.34
C PRO A 135 -0.01 -8.21 -16.87
N GLY A 136 -0.02 -7.97 -15.56
CA GLY A 136 0.60 -6.77 -15.00
C GLY A 136 0.87 -6.91 -13.52
N TYR A 137 1.93 -6.23 -13.12
CA TYR A 137 2.36 -6.04 -11.73
C TYR A 137 2.61 -4.54 -11.50
N ASP A 138 2.97 -4.18 -10.29
CA ASP A 138 3.29 -2.82 -9.89
C ASP A 138 4.17 -2.06 -10.89
N ILE A 139 5.26 -2.66 -11.34
CA ILE A 139 6.21 -2.01 -12.27
C ILE A 139 5.53 -1.58 -13.59
N LEU A 140 4.60 -2.38 -14.10
CA LEU A 140 3.88 -2.06 -15.34
C LEU A 140 2.79 -1.00 -15.12
N ALA A 141 2.14 -1.01 -13.95
CA ALA A 141 1.21 0.04 -13.56
C ALA A 141 1.93 1.39 -13.41
N GLN A 142 3.11 1.41 -12.77
CA GLN A 142 3.96 2.61 -12.68
C GLN A 142 4.37 3.12 -14.08
N ALA A 143 4.82 2.21 -14.96
CA ALA A 143 5.27 2.57 -16.30
C ALA A 143 4.13 3.15 -17.17
N SER A 144 2.92 2.63 -17.02
CA SER A 144 1.76 3.00 -17.84
C SER A 144 0.87 4.10 -17.28
N SER A 145 1.22 4.68 -16.12
CA SER A 145 0.49 5.77 -15.44
C SER A 145 1.15 7.15 -15.59
N GLY A 146 2.33 7.22 -16.22
CA GLY A 146 3.13 8.43 -16.30
C GLY A 146 4.00 8.70 -15.05
N ILE A 147 3.81 7.96 -13.95
CA ILE A 147 4.58 8.18 -12.70
C ILE A 147 6.08 7.97 -12.92
N MET A 148 6.47 6.92 -13.68
CA MET A 148 7.89 6.66 -13.94
C MET A 148 8.53 7.77 -14.79
N ASP A 149 7.80 8.32 -15.75
CA ASP A 149 8.33 9.42 -16.55
C ASP A 149 8.51 10.70 -15.75
N MET A 150 7.66 10.91 -14.74
CA MET A 150 7.77 12.03 -13.80
C MET A 150 8.85 11.84 -12.72
N THR A 151 9.46 10.65 -12.63
CA THR A 151 10.42 10.28 -11.58
C THR A 151 11.82 10.08 -12.17
N GLY A 152 12.81 10.75 -11.60
CA GLY A 152 14.22 10.68 -12.02
C GLY A 152 14.85 12.03 -12.29
N GLU A 153 16.16 12.03 -12.56
CA GLU A 153 16.89 13.23 -12.93
C GLU A 153 16.39 13.79 -14.27
N LYS A 154 16.43 15.12 -14.41
CA LYS A 154 15.88 15.85 -15.57
C LYS A 154 16.32 15.27 -16.91
N ASP A 155 17.62 15.01 -17.07
CA ASP A 155 18.23 14.49 -18.29
C ASP A 155 18.59 12.98 -18.17
N GLY A 156 18.12 12.33 -17.10
CA GLY A 156 18.33 10.91 -16.83
C GLY A 156 17.21 10.01 -17.36
N PRO A 157 17.32 8.70 -17.19
CA PRO A 157 16.25 7.77 -17.57
C PRO A 157 15.04 7.89 -16.60
N PRO A 158 13.84 7.45 -17.03
CA PRO A 158 12.73 7.23 -16.13
C PRO A 158 13.09 6.23 -15.01
N ILE A 159 12.67 6.50 -13.79
CA ILE A 159 13.00 5.68 -12.61
C ILE A 159 11.71 5.21 -11.94
N LYS A 160 11.65 3.90 -11.62
CA LYS A 160 10.55 3.36 -10.81
C LYS A 160 10.68 3.81 -9.35
N CYS A 161 9.56 3.94 -8.65
CA CYS A 161 9.57 4.07 -7.20
C CYS A 161 10.23 2.85 -6.54
N GLY A 162 10.98 3.06 -5.48
CA GLY A 162 11.67 2.00 -4.74
C GLY A 162 10.74 1.01 -4.02
N VAL A 163 9.47 1.37 -3.85
CA VAL A 163 8.43 0.53 -3.25
C VAL A 163 7.37 0.14 -4.28
N ILE A 164 6.61 -0.93 -4.00
CA ILE A 164 5.48 -1.40 -4.82
C ILE A 164 4.27 -0.49 -4.63
N MET A 165 4.34 0.70 -5.25
CA MET A 165 3.42 1.80 -4.97
C MET A 165 2.00 1.50 -5.41
N SER A 166 1.80 0.94 -6.60
CA SER A 166 0.46 0.69 -7.14
C SER A 166 -0.31 -0.35 -6.32
N ASP A 167 0.38 -1.36 -5.79
CA ASP A 167 -0.25 -2.34 -4.90
C ASP A 167 -0.81 -1.70 -3.63
N PHE A 168 -0.01 -0.87 -2.95
CA PHE A 168 -0.47 -0.22 -1.72
C PHE A 168 -1.56 0.81 -1.98
N VAL A 169 -1.47 1.57 -3.07
CA VAL A 169 -2.49 2.57 -3.43
C VAL A 169 -3.79 1.86 -3.78
N SER A 170 -3.78 0.89 -4.69
CA SER A 170 -4.99 0.16 -5.09
C SER A 170 -5.61 -0.64 -3.94
N GLY A 171 -4.80 -1.19 -3.03
CA GLY A 171 -5.30 -1.85 -1.84
C GLY A 171 -6.04 -0.90 -0.89
N LYS A 172 -5.54 0.33 -0.72
CA LYS A 172 -6.21 1.38 0.07
C LYS A 172 -7.46 1.92 -0.62
N ASP A 173 -7.41 2.10 -1.94
CA ASP A 173 -8.57 2.53 -2.72
C ASP A 173 -9.67 1.46 -2.68
N ALA A 174 -9.32 0.18 -2.81
CA ALA A 174 -10.25 -0.94 -2.66
C ALA A 174 -10.89 -0.96 -1.26
N PHE A 175 -10.11 -0.73 -0.19
CA PHE A 175 -10.66 -0.59 1.16
C PHE A 175 -11.70 0.53 1.23
N GLY A 176 -11.38 1.72 0.73
CA GLY A 176 -12.32 2.85 0.69
C GLY A 176 -13.58 2.53 -0.12
N ALA A 177 -13.43 1.91 -1.29
CA ALA A 177 -14.54 1.53 -2.15
C ALA A 177 -15.46 0.47 -1.51
N ILE A 178 -14.88 -0.51 -0.80
CA ILE A 178 -15.66 -1.50 -0.04
C ILE A 178 -16.44 -0.82 1.09
N MET A 179 -15.85 0.14 1.82
CA MET A 179 -16.58 0.90 2.86
C MET A 179 -17.77 1.65 2.26
N VAL A 180 -17.60 2.29 1.10
CA VAL A 180 -18.71 2.96 0.38
C VAL A 180 -19.79 1.96 -0.05
N ALA A 181 -19.40 0.78 -0.54
CA ALA A 181 -20.34 -0.27 -0.91
C ALA A 181 -21.10 -0.85 0.30
N LEU A 182 -20.44 -1.00 1.45
CA LEU A 182 -21.09 -1.41 2.71
C LEU A 182 -22.12 -0.39 3.16
N ILE A 183 -21.81 0.91 3.09
CA ILE A 183 -22.75 1.99 3.42
C ILE A 183 -23.94 1.99 2.43
N HIS A 184 -23.70 1.78 1.14
CA HIS A 184 -24.78 1.64 0.14
C HIS A 184 -25.69 0.46 0.50
N ARG A 185 -25.11 -0.72 0.76
CA ARG A 185 -25.86 -1.91 1.15
C ARG A 185 -26.66 -1.72 2.42
N MET A 186 -26.11 -1.04 3.43
CA MET A 186 -26.86 -0.71 4.67
C MET A 186 -28.11 0.12 4.41
N LYS A 187 -28.11 0.95 3.36
CA LYS A 187 -29.24 1.83 3.01
C LYS A 187 -30.25 1.16 2.08
N THR A 188 -29.81 0.26 1.21
CA THR A 188 -30.62 -0.27 0.10
C THR A 188 -30.87 -1.77 0.20
N GLY A 189 -30.04 -2.50 0.93
CA GLY A 189 -29.98 -3.97 0.92
C GLY A 189 -29.23 -4.56 -0.26
N GLU A 190 -28.73 -3.75 -1.20
CA GLU A 190 -28.13 -4.19 -2.46
C GLU A 190 -26.59 -4.22 -2.36
N GLY A 191 -25.99 -5.32 -2.82
CA GLY A 191 -24.56 -5.45 -3.06
C GLY A 191 -24.17 -4.90 -4.44
N GLN A 192 -22.87 -4.88 -4.73
CA GLN A 192 -22.35 -4.42 -6.03
C GLN A 192 -20.98 -5.00 -6.35
N MET A 193 -20.60 -4.94 -7.63
CA MET A 193 -19.25 -5.20 -8.08
C MET A 193 -18.43 -3.90 -8.03
N ILE A 194 -17.19 -4.03 -7.59
CA ILE A 194 -16.17 -2.96 -7.54
C ILE A 194 -15.02 -3.41 -8.44
N ASP A 195 -14.65 -2.58 -9.40
CA ASP A 195 -13.51 -2.80 -10.31
C ASP A 195 -12.41 -1.80 -9.98
N VAL A 196 -11.25 -2.27 -9.53
CA VAL A 196 -10.10 -1.45 -9.15
C VAL A 196 -8.94 -1.72 -10.11
N SER A 197 -8.55 -0.70 -10.85
CA SER A 197 -7.40 -0.75 -11.75
C SER A 197 -6.16 -0.13 -11.09
N MET A 198 -5.10 -0.89 -10.93
CA MET A 198 -3.83 -0.39 -10.37
C MET A 198 -3.28 0.77 -11.20
N GLN A 199 -3.40 0.71 -12.54
CA GLN A 199 -3.00 1.80 -13.43
C GLN A 199 -3.82 3.07 -13.15
N GLN A 200 -5.15 2.98 -13.05
CA GLN A 200 -6.01 4.14 -12.80
C GLN A 200 -5.80 4.74 -11.41
N CYS A 201 -5.53 3.92 -10.40
CA CYS A 201 -5.18 4.41 -9.07
C CYS A 201 -3.92 5.29 -9.13
N LEU A 202 -2.89 4.90 -9.88
CA LEU A 202 -1.69 5.73 -10.06
C LEU A 202 -1.93 6.95 -10.96
N VAL A 203 -2.76 6.83 -12.01
CA VAL A 203 -3.14 7.99 -12.83
C VAL A 203 -3.84 9.04 -11.98
N SER A 204 -4.71 8.63 -11.04
CA SER A 204 -5.41 9.56 -10.14
C SER A 204 -4.46 10.34 -9.21
N MET A 205 -3.24 9.84 -9.00
CA MET A 205 -2.20 10.50 -8.21
C MET A 205 -1.31 11.43 -9.04
N ASN A 206 -1.39 11.41 -10.37
CA ASN A 206 -0.53 12.19 -11.24
C ASN A 206 -1.14 13.58 -11.51
N PRO A 207 -0.70 14.65 -10.82
CA PRO A 207 -1.28 15.98 -10.95
C PRO A 207 -0.93 16.69 -12.27
N PHE A 208 -0.18 16.03 -13.14
CA PHE A 208 0.25 16.62 -14.41
C PHE A 208 -0.56 16.12 -15.61
N ILE A 209 -1.53 15.23 -15.40
CA ILE A 209 -2.41 14.72 -16.47
C ILE A 209 -3.18 15.86 -17.14
N GLU A 210 -3.76 16.79 -16.36
CA GLU A 210 -4.49 17.94 -16.87
C GLU A 210 -3.58 18.91 -17.64
N ALA A 211 -2.33 19.05 -17.22
CA ALA A 211 -1.35 19.85 -17.96
C ALA A 211 -1.03 19.24 -19.32
N ALA A 212 -0.86 17.92 -19.37
CA ALA A 212 -0.62 17.18 -20.62
C ALA A 212 -1.84 17.26 -21.56
N LEU A 213 -3.05 17.12 -21.05
CA LEU A 213 -4.30 17.29 -21.82
C LEU A 213 -4.44 18.69 -22.41
N ASN A 214 -3.83 19.71 -21.78
CA ASN A 214 -3.79 21.10 -22.25
C ASN A 214 -2.53 21.42 -23.07
N GLY A 215 -1.89 20.43 -23.68
CA GLY A 215 -0.78 20.62 -24.62
C GLY A 215 0.58 20.92 -24.01
N LYS A 216 0.74 20.74 -22.69
CA LYS A 216 2.05 20.78 -22.04
C LYS A 216 2.67 19.38 -22.08
N ASP A 217 3.98 19.32 -21.94
CA ASP A 217 4.72 18.06 -21.90
C ASP A 217 5.57 17.99 -20.61
N PRO A 218 4.91 17.72 -19.47
CA PRO A 218 5.62 17.65 -18.20
C PRO A 218 6.48 16.40 -18.13
N HIS A 219 7.72 16.58 -17.69
CA HIS A 219 8.69 15.52 -17.48
C HIS A 219 9.35 15.65 -16.11
N ARG A 220 10.11 14.63 -15.71
CA ARG A 220 10.91 14.59 -14.48
C ARG A 220 11.83 15.78 -14.34
N GLN A 221 11.97 16.25 -13.11
CA GLN A 221 12.77 17.44 -12.75
C GLN A 221 13.86 17.13 -11.72
N GLY A 222 14.17 15.85 -11.49
CA GLY A 222 15.10 15.44 -10.43
C GLY A 222 14.54 15.70 -9.03
N ASN A 223 15.41 16.11 -8.17
CA ASN A 223 15.11 16.31 -6.75
C ASN A 223 14.48 17.69 -6.43
N HIS A 224 14.05 18.45 -7.45
CA HIS A 224 13.52 19.80 -7.28
C HIS A 224 12.10 19.92 -7.84
N SER A 225 11.34 20.87 -7.30
CA SER A 225 10.00 21.18 -7.82
C SER A 225 10.07 22.00 -9.10
N ALA A 226 9.31 21.63 -10.12
CA ALA A 226 9.15 22.40 -11.34
C ALA A 226 8.41 23.74 -11.14
N GLY A 227 7.67 23.89 -10.04
CA GLY A 227 6.79 25.05 -9.80
C GLY A 227 7.17 25.89 -8.59
N SER A 228 8.18 25.49 -7.82
CA SER A 228 8.52 26.17 -6.54
C SER A 228 10.01 26.07 -6.23
N ALA A 229 10.63 27.16 -5.76
CA ALA A 229 12.04 27.20 -5.38
C ALA A 229 12.30 28.15 -4.19
N PRO A 230 13.18 27.79 -3.23
CA PRO A 230 13.72 26.43 -3.05
C PRO A 230 12.65 25.47 -2.50
N TYR A 231 12.48 24.35 -3.17
CA TYR A 231 11.63 23.25 -2.75
C TYR A 231 12.23 21.96 -3.33
N GLY A 232 13.02 21.26 -2.54
CA GLY A 232 13.76 20.11 -3.07
C GLY A 232 14.71 19.46 -2.08
N VAL A 233 15.59 18.64 -2.63
CA VAL A 233 16.63 17.92 -1.91
C VAL A 233 17.97 18.52 -2.24
N PHE A 234 18.75 18.86 -1.22
CA PHE A 234 20.04 19.52 -1.34
C PHE A 234 21.15 18.65 -0.74
N LYS A 235 22.28 18.61 -1.42
CA LYS A 235 23.44 17.85 -0.98
C LYS A 235 24.11 18.55 0.20
N GLY A 236 24.27 17.82 1.29
CA GLY A 236 25.01 18.25 2.46
C GLY A 236 26.38 17.58 2.59
N PRO A 237 27.09 17.84 3.69
CA PRO A 237 28.37 17.20 3.98
C PRO A 237 28.22 15.69 4.13
N GLY A 238 29.34 14.95 3.98
CA GLY A 238 29.38 13.49 4.16
C GLY A 238 28.59 12.67 3.14
N GLY A 239 28.04 13.31 2.07
CA GLY A 239 27.20 12.63 1.09
C GLY A 239 25.74 12.40 1.56
N GLU A 240 25.34 13.02 2.66
CA GLU A 240 23.96 13.05 3.14
C GLU A 240 23.17 14.18 2.46
N TYR A 241 21.84 14.17 2.66
CA TYR A 241 20.94 15.13 1.99
C TYR A 241 19.94 15.73 2.96
N LEU A 242 19.61 17.01 2.72
CA LEU A 242 18.53 17.73 3.39
C LEU A 242 17.41 18.07 2.41
N VAL A 243 16.18 17.91 2.86
CA VAL A 243 15.00 18.52 2.23
C VAL A 243 14.86 19.94 2.76
N ILE A 244 14.70 20.91 1.87
CA ILE A 244 14.40 22.31 2.21
C ILE A 244 13.21 22.75 1.37
N ALA A 245 12.16 23.29 2.04
CA ALA A 245 10.99 23.84 1.38
C ALA A 245 10.73 25.27 1.93
N ALA A 246 11.36 26.26 1.31
CA ALA A 246 11.26 27.69 1.65
C ALA A 246 10.81 28.49 0.43
N HIS A 247 9.77 28.02 -0.27
CA HIS A 247 9.36 28.54 -1.58
C HIS A 247 8.58 29.86 -1.55
N SER A 248 7.92 30.20 -0.43
CA SER A 248 7.28 31.51 -0.30
C SER A 248 8.33 32.62 -0.07
N ASP A 249 8.04 33.83 -0.51
CA ASP A 249 9.00 34.93 -0.38
C ASP A 249 9.44 35.15 1.07
N ARG A 250 8.49 35.06 2.01
CA ARG A 250 8.78 35.19 3.45
C ARG A 250 9.66 34.02 3.96
N ALA A 251 9.41 32.79 3.53
CA ALA A 251 10.23 31.65 3.94
C ALA A 251 11.63 31.73 3.32
N PHE A 252 11.73 32.16 2.07
CA PHE A 252 13.01 32.36 1.40
C PHE A 252 13.84 33.51 2.06
N GLU A 253 13.21 34.62 2.38
CA GLU A 253 13.87 35.70 3.13
C GLU A 253 14.43 35.19 4.46
N ARG A 254 13.65 34.40 5.22
CA ARG A 254 14.12 33.79 6.47
C ARG A 254 15.26 32.81 6.26
N LEU A 255 15.18 31.97 5.25
CA LEU A 255 16.27 31.08 4.88
C LEU A 255 17.56 31.85 4.68
N CYS A 256 17.50 32.92 3.86
CA CYS A 256 18.67 33.74 3.57
C CYS A 256 19.19 34.49 4.78
N THR A 257 18.31 35.13 5.55
CA THR A 257 18.71 36.07 6.62
C THR A 257 18.98 35.36 7.94
N GLU A 258 18.09 34.45 8.36
CA GLU A 258 18.12 33.87 9.71
C GLU A 258 18.92 32.55 9.73
N ALA A 259 18.88 31.71 8.68
CA ALA A 259 19.64 30.48 8.63
C ALA A 259 21.01 30.63 7.97
N MET A 260 21.06 31.20 6.76
CA MET A 260 22.30 31.31 5.99
C MET A 260 23.17 32.50 6.34
N GLY A 261 22.62 33.53 6.97
CA GLY A 261 23.35 34.77 7.25
C GLY A 261 23.71 35.59 5.99
N MET A 262 22.92 35.41 4.91
CA MET A 262 23.15 36.04 3.60
C MET A 262 21.94 36.93 3.20
N PRO A 263 21.69 38.05 3.90
CA PRO A 263 20.49 38.88 3.66
C PRO A 263 20.45 39.50 2.25
N GLU A 264 21.59 39.69 1.61
CA GLU A 264 21.71 40.16 0.22
C GLU A 264 21.13 39.14 -0.80
N LEU A 265 21.19 37.88 -0.50
CA LEU A 265 20.64 36.83 -1.37
C LEU A 265 19.11 36.95 -1.53
N ALA A 266 18.42 37.37 -0.48
CA ALA A 266 16.97 37.64 -0.52
C ALA A 266 16.59 38.82 -1.44
N LYS A 267 17.56 39.67 -1.76
CA LYS A 267 17.38 40.86 -2.61
C LYS A 267 18.01 40.72 -4.00
N ASP A 268 18.67 39.62 -4.27
CA ASP A 268 19.28 39.33 -5.57
C ASP A 268 18.19 39.24 -6.66
N PRO A 269 18.29 40.03 -7.74
CA PRO A 269 17.29 40.03 -8.82
C PRO A 269 16.97 38.68 -9.40
N ARG A 270 17.91 37.72 -9.35
CA ARG A 270 17.71 36.33 -9.80
C ARG A 270 16.74 35.54 -8.92
N PHE A 271 16.57 35.98 -7.66
CA PHE A 271 15.81 35.22 -6.65
C PHE A 271 14.63 36.00 -6.05
N VAL A 272 14.41 37.22 -6.47
CA VAL A 272 13.24 37.99 -6.05
C VAL A 272 12.00 37.53 -6.77
N GLY A 273 11.04 36.98 -5.99
CA GLY A 273 9.78 36.37 -6.49
C GLY A 273 9.91 34.91 -6.89
N GLY A 274 8.84 34.17 -6.61
CA GLY A 274 8.84 32.70 -6.75
C GLY A 274 9.18 32.16 -8.15
N GLN A 275 8.63 32.81 -9.20
CA GLN A 275 8.88 32.38 -10.59
C GLN A 275 10.33 32.64 -11.02
N THR A 276 10.93 33.72 -10.58
CA THR A 276 12.32 34.05 -10.87
C THR A 276 13.25 33.04 -10.22
N ARG A 277 12.98 32.66 -8.97
CA ARG A 277 13.71 31.59 -8.27
C ARG A 277 13.63 30.24 -9.01
N VAL A 278 12.44 29.87 -9.51
CA VAL A 278 12.28 28.64 -10.31
C VAL A 278 13.15 28.67 -11.57
N SER A 279 13.21 29.81 -12.27
CA SER A 279 14.01 29.96 -13.47
C SER A 279 15.52 29.85 -13.19
N HIS A 280 15.97 30.19 -11.99
CA HIS A 280 17.38 30.17 -11.56
C HIS A 280 17.66 29.12 -10.47
N TYR A 281 16.82 28.05 -10.42
CA TYR A 281 16.88 27.14 -9.27
C TYR A 281 18.23 26.39 -9.16
N LEU A 282 18.92 26.09 -10.28
CA LEU A 282 20.23 25.42 -10.26
C LEU A 282 21.31 26.30 -9.59
N GLU A 283 21.28 27.60 -9.88
CA GLU A 283 22.18 28.57 -9.24
C GLU A 283 21.86 28.68 -7.73
N LEU A 284 20.59 28.78 -7.40
CA LEU A 284 20.14 28.83 -6.01
C LEU A 284 20.48 27.54 -5.25
N ALA A 285 20.26 26.39 -5.88
CA ALA A 285 20.58 25.08 -5.29
C ALA A 285 22.07 24.99 -4.97
N LYS A 286 22.93 25.41 -5.92
CA LYS A 286 24.38 25.43 -5.68
C LYS A 286 24.77 26.35 -4.51
N ILE A 287 24.19 27.53 -4.40
CA ILE A 287 24.47 28.44 -3.26
C ILE A 287 24.06 27.80 -1.93
N ILE A 288 22.91 27.16 -1.88
CA ILE A 288 22.43 26.43 -0.69
C ILE A 288 23.37 25.26 -0.36
N GLU A 289 23.76 24.47 -1.36
CA GLU A 289 24.68 23.34 -1.17
C GLU A 289 26.08 23.78 -0.73
N ASP A 290 26.59 24.87 -1.29
CA ASP A 290 27.88 25.46 -0.89
C ASP A 290 27.81 25.93 0.59
N TRP A 291 26.70 26.52 1.01
CA TRP A 291 26.46 26.87 2.40
C TRP A 291 26.36 25.61 3.30
N LEU A 292 25.60 24.58 2.88
CA LEU A 292 25.51 23.33 3.63
C LEU A 292 26.89 22.65 3.77
N ALA A 293 27.76 22.77 2.78
CA ALA A 293 29.11 22.21 2.83
C ALA A 293 30.04 22.91 3.84
N THR A 294 29.64 24.04 4.42
CA THR A 294 30.40 24.70 5.50
C THR A 294 30.26 24.04 6.87
N PHE A 295 29.32 23.10 7.01
CA PHE A 295 29.09 22.35 8.24
C PHE A 295 29.86 21.01 8.25
N ASP A 296 30.21 20.53 9.42
CA ASP A 296 30.87 19.21 9.57
C ASP A 296 29.88 18.06 9.35
N SER A 297 28.59 18.28 9.60
CA SER A 297 27.53 17.28 9.45
C SER A 297 26.19 17.89 9.03
N VAL A 298 25.34 17.05 8.43
CA VAL A 298 23.96 17.44 8.12
C VAL A 298 23.13 17.72 9.38
N ASP A 299 23.47 17.08 10.51
CA ASP A 299 22.80 17.33 11.78
C ASP A 299 23.09 18.73 12.33
N GLU A 300 24.31 19.23 12.16
CA GLU A 300 24.64 20.62 12.52
C GLU A 300 23.91 21.63 11.64
N ALA A 301 23.90 21.42 10.32
CA ALA A 301 23.15 22.25 9.39
C ALA A 301 21.65 22.27 9.75
N LYS A 302 21.08 21.08 10.04
CA LYS A 302 19.69 20.95 10.47
C LYS A 302 19.42 21.69 11.79
N ALA A 303 20.31 21.62 12.76
CA ALA A 303 20.15 22.32 14.04
C ALA A 303 20.11 23.84 13.87
N VAL A 304 20.78 24.41 12.87
CA VAL A 304 20.65 25.83 12.49
C VAL A 304 19.28 26.09 11.87
N MET A 305 18.87 25.23 10.92
CA MET A 305 17.58 25.36 10.23
C MET A 305 16.38 25.21 11.17
N ASP A 306 16.47 24.36 12.20
CA ASP A 306 15.38 24.14 13.17
C ASP A 306 15.07 25.38 14.03
N LYS A 307 15.96 26.36 14.09
CA LYS A 307 15.73 27.63 14.78
C LYS A 307 14.91 28.62 13.94
N VAL A 308 14.72 28.31 12.66
CA VAL A 308 14.02 29.15 11.71
C VAL A 308 12.71 28.49 11.32
N PRO A 309 11.56 29.19 11.30
CA PRO A 309 10.27 28.57 10.96
C PRO A 309 10.13 28.31 9.44
N ILE A 310 10.93 27.41 8.93
CA ILE A 310 10.92 26.87 7.57
C ILE A 310 10.85 25.34 7.61
N VAL A 311 10.38 24.73 6.53
CA VAL A 311 10.31 23.29 6.43
C VAL A 311 11.67 22.73 6.02
N CYS A 312 12.26 21.92 6.89
CA CYS A 312 13.54 21.26 6.66
C CYS A 312 13.56 19.87 7.30
N GLY A 313 14.23 18.91 6.68
CA GLY A 313 14.36 17.54 7.22
C GLY A 313 15.47 16.74 6.56
N LYS A 314 16.01 15.77 7.29
CA LYS A 314 16.96 14.77 6.76
C LYS A 314 16.21 13.74 5.93
N ILE A 315 16.88 13.17 4.93
CA ILE A 315 16.45 11.93 4.30
C ILE A 315 16.96 10.78 5.15
N LEU A 316 16.02 10.04 5.74
CA LEU A 316 16.32 8.91 6.61
C LEU A 316 16.45 7.61 5.79
N SER A 317 17.43 6.80 6.12
CA SER A 317 17.47 5.40 5.67
C SER A 317 16.35 4.58 6.33
N THR A 318 15.98 3.45 5.74
CA THR A 318 15.00 2.52 6.33
C THR A 318 15.39 2.11 7.76
N LYS A 319 16.70 1.93 8.04
CA LYS A 319 17.18 1.64 9.39
C LYS A 319 16.90 2.79 10.34
N GLN A 320 17.25 4.01 9.98
CA GLN A 320 16.99 5.20 10.82
C GLN A 320 15.50 5.42 11.08
N VAL A 321 14.63 5.12 10.09
CA VAL A 321 13.17 5.18 10.24
C VAL A 321 12.68 4.25 11.37
N THR A 322 13.31 3.08 11.57
CA THR A 322 12.91 2.16 12.66
C THR A 322 13.26 2.67 14.07
N GLU A 323 14.09 3.69 14.15
CA GLU A 323 14.57 4.31 15.40
C GLU A 323 14.02 5.75 15.57
N ASP A 324 13.20 6.22 14.62
CA ASP A 324 12.66 7.58 14.64
C ASP A 324 11.72 7.81 15.82
N PRO A 325 12.03 8.79 16.71
CA PRO A 325 11.25 9.02 17.93
C PRO A 325 9.79 9.36 17.67
N GLN A 326 9.48 10.04 16.54
CA GLN A 326 8.10 10.38 16.18
C GLN A 326 7.29 9.14 15.81
N LEU A 327 7.91 8.19 15.09
CA LEU A 327 7.25 6.93 14.74
C LEU A 327 7.08 6.03 15.95
N LEU A 328 8.10 5.93 16.81
CA LEU A 328 8.04 5.15 18.04
C LEU A 328 6.96 5.68 18.99
N ALA A 329 6.90 6.99 19.19
CA ALA A 329 5.88 7.63 20.03
C ALA A 329 4.44 7.48 19.51
N ARG A 330 4.28 7.11 18.23
CA ARG A 330 2.99 6.88 17.59
C ARG A 330 2.69 5.41 17.31
N ASP A 331 3.48 4.49 17.84
CA ASP A 331 3.42 3.05 17.56
C ASP A 331 3.51 2.75 16.04
N GLY A 332 4.21 3.59 15.28
CA GLY A 332 4.44 3.38 13.86
C GLY A 332 5.36 2.19 13.57
N ILE A 333 6.21 1.88 14.55
CA ILE A 333 6.97 0.63 14.68
C ILE A 333 6.52 -0.01 16.00
N ALA A 334 6.08 -1.26 15.95
CA ALA A 334 5.47 -1.95 17.08
C ALA A 334 5.91 -3.41 17.17
N ASP A 335 5.78 -3.99 18.35
CA ASP A 335 5.86 -5.43 18.55
C ASP A 335 4.54 -6.07 18.17
N LEU A 336 4.58 -7.01 17.23
CA LEU A 336 3.42 -7.64 16.60
C LEU A 336 3.37 -9.13 16.95
N PRO A 337 2.18 -9.73 17.03
CA PRO A 337 2.06 -11.16 17.27
C PRO A 337 2.62 -11.96 16.09
N GLY A 338 3.34 -13.05 16.39
CA GLY A 338 3.74 -14.07 15.41
C GLY A 338 2.58 -14.98 15.03
N ALA A 339 2.77 -15.85 14.03
CA ALA A 339 1.84 -16.94 13.74
C ALA A 339 1.74 -17.92 14.93
N ARG A 340 0.68 -18.74 14.97
CA ARG A 340 0.42 -19.64 16.12
C ARG A 340 1.54 -20.63 16.41
N ASP A 341 2.30 -21.01 15.40
CA ASP A 341 3.43 -21.96 15.49
C ASP A 341 4.80 -21.26 15.61
N MET A 342 4.83 -19.93 15.69
CA MET A 342 6.03 -19.17 16.03
C MET A 342 6.24 -19.12 17.54
N THR A 343 7.52 -19.09 17.96
CA THR A 343 7.88 -19.01 19.38
C THR A 343 7.78 -17.58 19.93
N HIS A 344 7.92 -16.60 19.07
CA HIS A 344 7.88 -15.17 19.42
C HIS A 344 7.09 -14.35 18.42
N GLY A 345 6.71 -13.13 18.85
CA GLY A 345 6.25 -12.10 17.93
C GLY A 345 7.40 -11.51 17.11
N TYR A 346 7.08 -10.57 16.26
CA TYR A 346 8.08 -9.85 15.46
C TYR A 346 7.88 -8.34 15.57
N ARG A 347 8.96 -7.60 15.35
CA ARG A 347 8.88 -6.14 15.31
C ARG A 347 8.62 -5.69 13.88
N GLY A 348 7.61 -4.85 13.69
CA GLY A 348 7.18 -4.45 12.34
C GLY A 348 6.40 -3.14 12.31
N ARG A 349 5.79 -2.86 11.17
CA ARG A 349 4.98 -1.66 10.96
C ARG A 349 3.70 -1.72 11.79
N GLY A 350 3.49 -0.75 12.66
CA GLY A 350 2.28 -0.61 13.45
C GLY A 350 1.10 -0.05 12.67
N VAL A 351 -0.01 0.18 13.36
CA VAL A 351 -1.22 0.77 12.78
C VAL A 351 -0.97 2.24 12.43
N HIS A 352 -1.15 2.58 11.16
CA HIS A 352 -0.86 3.93 10.64
C HIS A 352 -2.03 4.92 10.75
N VAL A 353 -3.27 4.43 10.96
CA VAL A 353 -4.46 5.27 11.19
C VAL A 353 -4.96 5.05 12.60
N LYS A 354 -5.07 6.11 13.38
CA LYS A 354 -5.54 6.06 14.77
C LYS A 354 -7.01 6.47 14.86
N TYR A 355 -7.86 5.57 15.33
CA TYR A 355 -9.29 5.81 15.55
C TYR A 355 -9.55 6.02 17.05
N SER A 356 -10.20 7.11 17.42
CA SER A 356 -10.45 7.45 18.84
C SER A 356 -11.47 6.55 19.53
N ALA A 357 -12.46 6.05 18.79
CA ALA A 357 -13.55 5.23 19.34
C ALA A 357 -13.42 3.74 19.02
N THR A 358 -12.80 3.39 17.90
CA THR A 358 -12.68 2.00 17.41
C THR A 358 -11.23 1.70 17.01
N PRO A 359 -10.29 1.62 17.97
CA PRO A 359 -8.88 1.40 17.67
C PRO A 359 -8.67 0.13 16.83
N ALA A 360 -7.86 0.24 15.77
CA ALA A 360 -7.45 -0.91 14.99
C ALA A 360 -6.44 -1.76 15.78
N VAL A 361 -6.56 -3.07 15.68
CA VAL A 361 -5.71 -4.04 16.40
C VAL A 361 -5.19 -5.08 15.43
N GLN A 362 -3.89 -5.15 15.28
CA GLN A 362 -3.20 -6.12 14.44
C GLN A 362 -3.19 -7.50 15.10
N GLY A 363 -3.78 -8.49 14.44
CA GLY A 363 -3.78 -9.88 14.90
C GLY A 363 -2.61 -10.70 14.34
N PRO A 364 -2.46 -11.97 14.75
CA PRO A 364 -1.46 -12.86 14.21
C PRO A 364 -1.68 -13.15 12.73
N PRO A 365 -0.61 -13.39 11.94
CA PRO A 365 -0.76 -13.91 10.59
C PRO A 365 -1.20 -15.40 10.64
N PRO A 366 -1.95 -15.90 9.62
CA PRO A 366 -2.46 -17.27 9.67
C PRO A 366 -1.40 -18.30 9.24
N VAL A 367 -1.45 -19.47 9.84
CA VAL A 367 -0.80 -20.69 9.32
C VAL A 367 -1.60 -21.22 8.14
N LEU A 368 -0.95 -21.82 7.16
CA LEU A 368 -1.61 -22.30 5.93
C LEU A 368 -2.63 -23.41 6.24
N GLY A 369 -3.91 -23.11 5.99
CA GLY A 369 -5.01 -24.05 6.15
C GLY A 369 -5.41 -24.37 7.59
N ASP A 370 -4.86 -23.69 8.58
CA ASP A 370 -5.08 -23.96 10.01
C ASP A 370 -6.55 -23.79 10.44
N ASP A 371 -7.32 -23.06 9.68
CA ASP A 371 -8.74 -22.82 9.96
C ASP A 371 -9.68 -23.64 9.06
N ASN A 372 -9.18 -24.67 8.32
CA ASN A 372 -9.98 -25.46 7.40
C ASN A 372 -11.22 -26.06 8.08
N TYR A 373 -11.04 -26.74 9.21
CA TYR A 373 -12.16 -27.39 9.89
C TYR A 373 -13.19 -26.37 10.38
N GLU A 374 -12.74 -25.31 11.05
CA GLU A 374 -13.63 -24.27 11.58
C GLU A 374 -14.48 -23.63 10.48
N ILE A 375 -13.86 -23.32 9.35
CA ILE A 375 -14.52 -22.55 8.28
C ILE A 375 -15.29 -23.47 7.32
N LEU A 376 -14.70 -24.59 6.87
CA LEU A 376 -15.36 -25.46 5.88
C LEU A 376 -16.55 -26.24 6.48
N SER A 377 -16.57 -26.48 7.80
CA SER A 377 -17.77 -27.01 8.45
C SER A 377 -18.98 -26.08 8.35
N GLN A 378 -18.74 -24.78 8.24
CA GLN A 378 -19.80 -23.79 8.01
C GLN A 378 -20.39 -23.89 6.59
N ALA A 379 -19.65 -24.45 5.62
CA ALA A 379 -20.19 -24.82 4.31
C ALA A 379 -21.02 -26.12 4.32
N GLY A 380 -21.23 -26.74 5.49
CA GLY A 380 -21.97 -27.97 5.64
C GLY A 380 -21.14 -29.24 5.46
N LEU A 381 -19.82 -29.13 5.36
CA LEU A 381 -18.94 -30.27 5.25
C LEU A 381 -18.71 -30.96 6.61
N SER A 382 -18.80 -32.29 6.68
CA SER A 382 -18.41 -33.04 7.88
C SER A 382 -16.88 -33.06 8.05
N LYS A 383 -16.42 -33.40 9.26
CA LYS A 383 -14.99 -33.49 9.55
C LYS A 383 -14.31 -34.53 8.66
N GLU A 384 -14.96 -35.66 8.44
CA GLU A 384 -14.47 -36.74 7.59
C GLU A 384 -14.36 -36.25 6.14
N LYS A 385 -15.35 -35.48 5.65
CA LYS A 385 -15.35 -34.97 4.28
C LYS A 385 -14.26 -33.92 4.07
N ILE A 386 -14.02 -33.03 5.06
CA ILE A 386 -12.93 -32.06 5.02
C ILE A 386 -11.60 -32.80 4.93
N TYR A 387 -11.36 -33.80 5.77
CA TYR A 387 -10.15 -34.63 5.74
C TYR A 387 -9.96 -35.38 4.41
N GLU A 388 -11.05 -35.91 3.84
CA GLU A 388 -11.03 -36.54 2.51
C GLU A 388 -10.57 -35.56 1.43
N LEU A 389 -11.13 -34.35 1.43
CA LEU A 389 -10.78 -33.30 0.47
C LEU A 389 -9.34 -32.79 0.64
N GLU A 390 -8.90 -32.58 1.87
CA GLU A 390 -7.51 -32.24 2.17
C GLU A 390 -6.53 -33.29 1.67
N THR A 391 -6.86 -34.57 1.89
CA THR A 391 -6.07 -35.71 1.41
C THR A 391 -6.04 -35.75 -0.12
N LYS A 392 -7.20 -35.60 -0.76
CA LYS A 392 -7.36 -35.49 -2.21
C LYS A 392 -6.54 -34.38 -2.81
N TRP A 393 -6.49 -33.23 -2.15
CA TRP A 393 -5.73 -32.05 -2.57
C TRP A 393 -4.26 -32.11 -2.13
N GLY A 394 -3.90 -33.15 -1.35
CA GLY A 394 -2.55 -33.46 -0.92
C GLY A 394 -2.00 -32.52 0.16
N GLN A 395 -2.87 -32.02 1.01
CA GLN A 395 -2.54 -31.27 2.20
C GLN A 395 -3.28 -31.86 3.41
N PRO A 396 -2.85 -33.02 3.90
CA PRO A 396 -3.41 -33.58 5.13
C PRO A 396 -2.96 -32.67 6.28
N ILE A 397 -3.90 -32.05 6.92
CA ILE A 397 -3.76 -31.49 8.25
C ILE A 397 -4.01 -32.62 9.24
N ASP A 398 -3.43 -32.56 10.42
CA ASP A 398 -3.44 -33.61 11.43
C ASP A 398 -4.72 -34.45 11.46
N LYS A 399 -4.52 -35.80 11.53
CA LYS A 399 -5.64 -36.72 11.64
C LYS A 399 -6.65 -36.31 12.67
N PRO A 400 -7.95 -36.44 12.40
CA PRO A 400 -9.00 -36.13 13.35
C PRO A 400 -8.92 -36.93 14.64
#